data_9e0fab8d7c7efc2c9975020d8f044d9b
#
_entry.id   9e0fab8d7c7efc2c9975020d8f044d9b
#
_cell.length_a   1.000
_cell.length_b   1.000
_cell.length_c   1.000
_cell.angle_alpha   90.00
_cell.angle_beta   90.00
_cell.angle_gamma   90.00
#
_symmetry.space_group_name_H-M   'P 1'
#
loop_
_entity.id
_entity.type
_entity.pdbx_description
1 polymer ?
#
loop_
_entity_poly.entity_id
_entity_poly.type
_entity_poly.pdbx_seq_one_letter_code
_entity_poly.pdbx_strand_id
1 'polypeptide(L)'
;MESPVSASAAVAVDRLVKVYKGGTAVAGVSFSLPPGSVTGLLGGNGAGKTTTIAMIMGLVEPTSGSVSVLGAEMPRQRHRVLQRMNFESPYVEMPMRLTVRQNLTVFARLYDVDDVAARIAELAAELDLVDLLDRPSGKLSAGQKTRVSLAKSLLNNPELLLLDEPTASLDPDTADWVRSRLERYRAERGATILLASHNMNEVERLCERVIIMKKGLIEDDASPAELLARYGRRTLEEVFLDVARGRGEAREAAQ
;
A
#
# COMPACT_ATOMS: atom_id res chain seq x y z
N MET A 1 31.80 2.48 4.07
CA MET A 1 31.34 1.18 3.50
C MET A 1 29.93 1.41 3.04
N GLU A 2 29.74 1.59 1.74
CA GLU A 2 28.43 1.71 1.11
C GLU A 2 27.78 0.35 1.14
N SER A 3 26.66 0.20 1.87
CA SER A 3 25.80 -0.98 1.72
C SER A 3 25.22 -0.96 0.31
N PRO A 4 25.34 -2.03 -0.48
CA PRO A 4 24.79 -2.07 -1.81
C PRO A 4 23.26 -2.04 -1.69
N VAL A 5 22.63 -0.91 -2.02
CA VAL A 5 21.19 -0.86 -2.32
C VAL A 5 21.00 -1.82 -3.48
N SER A 6 20.39 -2.97 -3.19
CA SER A 6 20.21 -4.05 -4.16
C SER A 6 19.53 -3.52 -5.42
N ALA A 7 20.20 -3.64 -6.56
CA ALA A 7 19.70 -3.25 -7.89
C ALA A 7 18.44 -4.02 -8.33
N SER A 8 17.85 -4.84 -7.47
CA SER A 8 16.70 -5.71 -7.72
C SER A 8 15.45 -5.39 -6.91
N ALA A 9 15.45 -4.37 -6.03
CA ALA A 9 14.28 -4.05 -5.20
C ALA A 9 13.21 -3.29 -6.01
N ALA A 10 11.93 -3.63 -5.82
CA ALA A 10 10.82 -2.87 -6.41
C ALA A 10 10.68 -1.47 -5.80
N VAL A 11 10.97 -1.36 -4.49
CA VAL A 11 11.11 -0.07 -3.78
C VAL A 11 12.35 -0.15 -2.92
N ALA A 12 13.19 0.88 -2.96
CA ALA A 12 14.31 1.06 -2.04
C ALA A 12 14.24 2.45 -1.40
N VAL A 13 14.28 2.48 -0.10
CA VAL A 13 14.24 3.69 0.74
C VAL A 13 15.51 3.74 1.56
N ASP A 14 16.28 4.82 1.45
CA ASP A 14 17.54 4.99 2.19
C ASP A 14 17.54 6.28 3.00
N ARG A 15 17.65 6.15 4.33
CA ARG A 15 17.74 7.23 5.32
C ARG A 15 16.75 8.36 5.08
N LEU A 16 15.51 7.98 4.74
CA LEU A 16 14.47 8.89 4.32
C LEU A 16 14.00 9.77 5.47
N VAL A 17 14.07 11.08 5.27
CA VAL A 17 13.64 12.10 6.24
C VAL A 17 12.61 13.02 5.62
N LYS A 18 11.55 13.33 6.39
CA LYS A 18 10.61 14.40 6.07
C LYS A 18 10.33 15.25 7.28
N VAL A 19 10.68 16.53 7.16
CA VAL A 19 10.39 17.57 8.17
C VAL A 19 9.39 18.56 7.58
N TYR A 20 8.31 18.82 8.30
CA TYR A 20 7.33 19.87 8.03
C TYR A 20 7.50 21.00 9.06
N LYS A 21 6.82 22.15 8.83
CA LYS A 21 6.84 23.27 9.80
C LYS A 21 6.39 22.86 11.21
N GLY A 22 5.54 21.84 11.31
CA GLY A 22 5.01 21.32 12.58
C GLY A 22 5.83 20.18 13.22
N GLY A 23 6.96 19.77 12.63
CA GLY A 23 7.80 18.70 13.16
C GLY A 23 8.22 17.65 12.15
N THR A 24 8.97 16.67 12.63
CA THR A 24 9.48 15.56 11.81
C THR A 24 8.43 14.46 11.66
N ALA A 25 8.03 14.20 10.44
CA ALA A 25 7.06 13.14 10.13
C ALA A 25 7.75 11.80 9.83
N VAL A 26 8.95 11.83 9.24
CA VAL A 26 9.79 10.65 8.97
C VAL A 26 11.23 11.01 9.34
N ALA A 27 11.90 10.16 10.11
CA ALA A 27 13.12 10.49 10.83
C ALA A 27 14.32 9.58 10.47
N GLY A 28 14.52 9.27 9.18
CA GLY A 28 15.69 8.52 8.73
C GLY A 28 15.41 7.03 8.52
N VAL A 29 14.23 6.67 8.00
CA VAL A 29 13.86 5.27 7.75
C VAL A 29 14.59 4.71 6.52
N SER A 30 14.99 3.42 6.61
CA SER A 30 15.58 2.67 5.50
C SER A 30 14.95 1.29 5.42
N PHE A 31 14.46 0.93 4.24
CA PHE A 31 13.92 -0.41 3.95
C PHE A 31 13.88 -0.66 2.44
N SER A 32 13.67 -1.90 2.04
CA SER A 32 13.46 -2.26 0.64
C SER A 32 12.30 -3.23 0.51
N LEU A 33 11.59 -3.20 -0.62
CA LEU A 33 10.54 -4.15 -0.97
C LEU A 33 11.05 -5.05 -2.11
N PRO A 34 11.19 -6.35 -1.87
CA PRO A 34 11.53 -7.29 -2.95
C PRO A 34 10.43 -7.33 -4.02
N PRO A 35 10.76 -7.55 -5.32
CA PRO A 35 9.75 -7.75 -6.34
C PRO A 35 8.82 -8.92 -6.01
N GLY A 36 7.52 -8.76 -6.26
CA GLY A 36 6.50 -9.78 -6.04
C GLY A 36 6.17 -10.07 -4.57
N SER A 37 6.69 -9.28 -3.61
CA SER A 37 6.41 -9.44 -2.18
C SER A 37 5.19 -8.62 -1.73
N VAL A 38 4.58 -9.03 -0.63
CA VAL A 38 3.58 -8.24 0.09
C VAL A 38 4.15 -7.81 1.43
N THR A 39 4.31 -6.50 1.61
CA THR A 39 4.86 -5.93 2.85
C THR A 39 3.81 -5.05 3.53
N GLY A 40 3.57 -5.30 4.81
CA GLY A 40 2.72 -4.47 5.67
C GLY A 40 3.51 -3.29 6.25
N LEU A 41 2.92 -2.10 6.23
CA LEU A 41 3.43 -0.91 6.88
C LEU A 41 2.49 -0.53 8.03
N LEU A 42 2.82 -0.96 9.24
CA LEU A 42 2.02 -0.75 10.43
C LEU A 42 2.47 0.49 11.21
N GLY A 43 1.55 1.08 11.94
CA GLY A 43 1.84 2.22 12.82
C GLY A 43 0.56 2.97 13.19
N GLY A 44 0.55 3.60 14.34
CA GLY A 44 -0.56 4.45 14.75
C GLY A 44 -0.69 5.72 13.90
N ASN A 45 -1.71 6.52 14.22
CA ASN A 45 -1.87 7.85 13.59
C ASN A 45 -0.63 8.71 13.88
N GLY A 46 -0.12 9.38 12.85
CA GLY A 46 1.09 10.19 12.95
C GLY A 46 2.40 9.40 13.00
N ALA A 47 2.39 8.06 12.80
CA ALA A 47 3.62 7.27 12.73
C ALA A 47 4.50 7.55 11.50
N GLY A 48 3.98 8.23 10.47
CA GLY A 48 4.71 8.57 9.25
C GLY A 48 4.34 7.74 8.02
N LYS A 49 3.43 6.77 8.12
CA LYS A 49 3.05 5.85 7.01
C LYS A 49 2.63 6.58 5.73
N THR A 50 1.59 7.42 5.82
CA THR A 50 1.06 8.16 4.66
C THR A 50 2.10 9.10 4.05
N THR A 51 2.96 9.73 4.89
CA THR A 51 4.07 10.56 4.40
C THR A 51 5.10 9.71 3.66
N THR A 52 5.44 8.53 4.17
CA THR A 52 6.36 7.59 3.51
C THR A 52 5.81 7.13 2.17
N ILE A 53 4.53 6.72 2.11
CA ILE A 53 3.85 6.36 0.86
C ILE A 53 3.84 7.54 -0.13
N ALA A 54 3.54 8.75 0.34
CA ALA A 54 3.53 9.95 -0.51
C ALA A 54 4.93 10.26 -1.11
N MET A 55 6.01 9.99 -0.38
CA MET A 55 7.37 10.12 -0.89
C MET A 55 7.71 8.99 -1.90
N ILE A 56 7.25 7.75 -1.66
CA ILE A 56 7.38 6.64 -2.62
C ILE A 56 6.63 6.98 -3.91
N MET A 57 5.45 7.57 -3.84
CA MET A 57 4.70 8.04 -5.02
C MET A 57 5.33 9.25 -5.72
N GLY A 58 6.32 9.90 -5.10
CA GLY A 58 6.90 11.15 -5.61
C GLY A 58 5.95 12.34 -5.54
N LEU A 59 4.93 12.30 -4.67
CA LEU A 59 4.02 13.41 -4.39
C LEU A 59 4.60 14.38 -3.37
N VAL A 60 5.46 13.89 -2.49
CA VAL A 60 6.15 14.67 -1.47
C VAL A 60 7.66 14.50 -1.67
N GLU A 61 8.39 15.60 -1.77
CA GLU A 61 9.85 15.59 -1.84
C GLU A 61 10.44 15.32 -0.45
N PRO A 62 11.38 14.37 -0.31
CA PRO A 62 12.12 14.17 0.93
C PRO A 62 12.88 15.43 1.37
N THR A 63 13.04 15.63 2.68
CA THR A 63 13.95 16.64 3.22
C THR A 63 15.40 16.18 3.07
N SER A 64 15.64 14.87 3.24
CA SER A 64 16.92 14.20 2.96
C SER A 64 16.68 12.69 2.78
N GLY A 65 17.73 11.97 2.37
CA GLY A 65 17.64 10.57 1.98
C GLY A 65 17.16 10.39 0.56
N SER A 66 16.90 9.15 0.15
CA SER A 66 16.49 8.84 -1.22
C SER A 66 15.43 7.74 -1.28
N VAL A 67 14.66 7.76 -2.37
CA VAL A 67 13.68 6.72 -2.71
C VAL A 67 13.91 6.33 -4.16
N SER A 68 13.99 5.02 -4.42
CA SER A 68 13.95 4.44 -5.76
C SER A 68 12.75 3.52 -5.89
N VAL A 69 12.01 3.63 -7.00
CA VAL A 69 10.84 2.82 -7.32
C VAL A 69 11.04 2.21 -8.70
N LEU A 70 10.98 0.89 -8.81
CA LEU A 70 11.18 0.14 -10.07
C LEU A 70 12.41 0.64 -10.86
N GLY A 71 13.48 0.98 -10.14
CA GLY A 71 14.74 1.47 -10.69
C GLY A 71 14.77 2.97 -11.02
N ALA A 72 13.70 3.73 -10.75
CA ALA A 72 13.65 5.18 -10.97
C ALA A 72 13.79 5.97 -9.65
N GLU A 73 14.64 7.00 -9.64
CA GLU A 73 14.81 7.91 -8.50
C GLU A 73 13.59 8.84 -8.34
N MET A 74 12.98 8.82 -7.17
CA MET A 74 11.81 9.64 -6.86
C MET A 74 12.21 10.94 -6.14
N PRO A 75 11.54 12.06 -6.39
CA PRO A 75 10.47 12.27 -7.39
C PRO A 75 10.98 12.61 -8.80
N ARG A 76 12.30 12.75 -9.01
CA ARG A 76 12.90 13.28 -10.25
C ARG A 76 12.54 12.48 -11.48
N GLN A 77 12.51 11.16 -11.39
CA GLN A 77 12.25 10.25 -12.52
C GLN A 77 10.86 9.60 -12.45
N ARG A 78 9.94 10.13 -11.63
CA ARG A 78 8.60 9.54 -11.42
C ARG A 78 7.85 9.21 -12.71
N HIS A 79 8.00 10.05 -13.75
CA HIS A 79 7.35 9.85 -15.04
C HIS A 79 7.68 8.50 -15.71
N ARG A 80 8.80 7.87 -15.32
CA ARG A 80 9.24 6.57 -15.87
C ARG A 80 8.48 5.39 -15.26
N VAL A 81 7.83 5.59 -14.12
CA VAL A 81 7.24 4.50 -13.32
C VAL A 81 5.77 4.70 -12.98
N LEU A 82 5.21 5.90 -13.16
CA LEU A 82 3.81 6.15 -12.81
C LEU A 82 2.82 5.24 -13.53
N GLN A 83 3.11 4.82 -14.77
CA GLN A 83 2.29 3.87 -15.53
C GLN A 83 2.40 2.43 -15.03
N ARG A 84 3.43 2.11 -14.22
CA ARG A 84 3.74 0.78 -13.69
C ARG A 84 3.38 0.66 -12.21
N MET A 85 2.85 1.71 -11.61
CA MET A 85 2.43 1.72 -10.21
C MET A 85 1.02 2.29 -10.08
N ASN A 86 0.34 1.94 -9.00
CA ASN A 86 -0.94 2.53 -8.66
C ASN A 86 -1.09 2.66 -7.14
N PHE A 87 -2.03 3.51 -6.74
CA PHE A 87 -2.35 3.79 -5.35
C PHE A 87 -3.85 3.73 -5.11
N GLU A 88 -4.23 3.10 -4.02
CA GLU A 88 -5.62 3.04 -3.56
C GLU A 88 -5.73 3.45 -2.10
N SER A 89 -6.73 4.27 -1.82
CA SER A 89 -7.07 4.71 -0.47
C SER A 89 -8.57 4.99 -0.39
N PRO A 90 -9.25 4.66 0.70
CA PRO A 90 -10.68 4.92 0.87
C PRO A 90 -11.03 6.41 0.88
N TYR A 91 -10.03 7.27 1.00
CA TYR A 91 -10.20 8.74 0.99
C TYR A 91 -10.18 9.34 -0.41
N VAL A 92 -9.89 8.56 -1.45
CA VAL A 92 -9.86 9.03 -2.85
C VAL A 92 -11.18 8.66 -3.52
N GLU A 93 -12.11 9.60 -3.54
CA GLU A 93 -13.42 9.40 -4.16
C GLU A 93 -13.37 9.61 -5.68
N MET A 94 -14.10 8.75 -6.40
CA MET A 94 -14.36 8.93 -7.83
C MET A 94 -15.55 9.89 -8.04
N PRO A 95 -15.62 10.60 -9.19
CA PRO A 95 -16.75 11.44 -9.55
C PRO A 95 -18.08 10.69 -9.46
N MET A 96 -18.92 11.09 -8.50
CA MET A 96 -20.17 10.38 -8.15
C MET A 96 -21.24 10.44 -9.25
N ARG A 97 -21.21 11.47 -10.12
CA ARG A 97 -22.19 11.67 -11.20
C ARG A 97 -21.88 10.82 -12.44
N LEU A 98 -20.62 10.42 -12.61
CA LEU A 98 -20.23 9.56 -13.72
C LEU A 98 -20.63 8.12 -13.45
N THR A 99 -20.91 7.38 -14.53
CA THR A 99 -21.09 5.93 -14.43
C THR A 99 -19.76 5.25 -14.08
N VAL A 100 -19.82 4.00 -13.62
CA VAL A 100 -18.61 3.18 -13.39
C VAL A 100 -17.76 3.11 -14.66
N ARG A 101 -18.37 2.82 -15.81
CA ARG A 101 -17.69 2.78 -17.11
C ARG A 101 -17.00 4.10 -17.43
N GLN A 102 -17.67 5.24 -17.24
CA GLN A 102 -17.10 6.56 -17.50
C GLN A 102 -15.91 6.84 -16.58
N ASN A 103 -16.04 6.54 -15.27
CA ASN A 103 -14.93 6.69 -14.33
C ASN A 103 -13.73 5.84 -14.74
N LEU A 104 -13.93 4.54 -14.96
CA LEU A 104 -12.85 3.64 -15.36
C LEU A 104 -12.22 4.07 -16.70
N THR A 105 -13.02 4.57 -17.67
CA THR A 105 -12.50 5.09 -18.94
C THR A 105 -11.59 6.30 -18.72
N VAL A 106 -11.98 7.25 -17.87
CA VAL A 106 -11.15 8.43 -17.56
C VAL A 106 -9.82 7.99 -16.95
N PHE A 107 -9.85 7.14 -15.93
CA PHE A 107 -8.63 6.68 -15.27
C PHE A 107 -7.76 5.80 -16.19
N ALA A 108 -8.36 4.92 -17.00
CA ALA A 108 -7.61 4.11 -17.95
C ALA A 108 -6.83 4.98 -18.97
N ARG A 109 -7.44 6.05 -19.46
CA ARG A 109 -6.77 7.02 -20.34
C ARG A 109 -5.68 7.82 -19.62
N LEU A 110 -5.89 8.19 -18.34
CA LEU A 110 -4.87 8.86 -17.53
C LEU A 110 -3.67 7.96 -17.24
N TYR A 111 -3.89 6.65 -17.20
CA TYR A 111 -2.86 5.64 -16.97
C TYR A 111 -2.24 5.09 -18.26
N ASP A 112 -2.65 5.65 -19.42
CA ASP A 112 -2.16 5.25 -20.74
C ASP A 112 -2.39 3.76 -21.05
N VAL A 113 -3.60 3.28 -20.76
CA VAL A 113 -4.01 1.91 -21.06
C VAL A 113 -4.38 1.82 -22.56
N ASP A 114 -3.74 0.91 -23.30
CA ASP A 114 -3.88 0.79 -24.76
C ASP A 114 -5.32 0.46 -25.18
N ASP A 115 -5.85 -0.69 -24.77
CA ASP A 115 -7.23 -1.09 -25.08
C ASP A 115 -8.14 -0.90 -23.85
N VAL A 116 -8.60 0.33 -23.69
CA VAL A 116 -9.46 0.73 -22.56
C VAL A 116 -10.73 -0.10 -22.48
N ALA A 117 -11.36 -0.42 -23.63
CA ALA A 117 -12.63 -1.15 -23.63
C ALA A 117 -12.46 -2.61 -23.21
N ALA A 118 -11.47 -3.30 -23.77
CA ALA A 118 -11.13 -4.67 -23.40
C ALA A 118 -10.70 -4.76 -21.93
N ARG A 119 -9.87 -3.81 -21.46
CA ARG A 119 -9.40 -3.81 -20.08
C ARG A 119 -10.53 -3.58 -19.06
N ILE A 120 -11.46 -2.68 -19.35
CA ILE A 120 -12.64 -2.48 -18.49
C ILE A 120 -13.54 -3.71 -18.49
N ALA A 121 -13.74 -4.37 -19.64
CA ALA A 121 -14.54 -5.58 -19.72
C ALA A 121 -13.92 -6.74 -18.90
N GLU A 122 -12.58 -6.93 -19.01
CA GLU A 122 -11.82 -7.91 -18.23
C GLU A 122 -12.01 -7.69 -16.72
N LEU A 123 -11.70 -6.48 -16.24
CA LEU A 123 -11.83 -6.14 -14.82
C LEU A 123 -13.28 -6.19 -14.33
N ALA A 124 -14.24 -5.81 -15.17
CA ALA A 124 -15.66 -5.89 -14.81
C ALA A 124 -16.12 -7.34 -14.60
N ALA A 125 -15.65 -8.26 -15.44
CA ALA A 125 -15.92 -9.69 -15.28
C ALA A 125 -15.21 -10.26 -14.03
N GLU A 126 -13.94 -9.88 -13.82
CA GLU A 126 -13.13 -10.36 -12.70
C GLU A 126 -13.67 -9.87 -11.33
N LEU A 127 -14.16 -8.63 -11.27
CA LEU A 127 -14.54 -7.95 -10.03
C LEU A 127 -16.05 -7.81 -9.82
N ASP A 128 -16.85 -8.58 -10.56
CA ASP A 128 -18.32 -8.61 -10.48
C ASP A 128 -18.95 -7.21 -10.69
N LEU A 129 -18.51 -6.48 -11.71
CA LEU A 129 -18.95 -5.12 -12.01
C LEU A 129 -19.80 -5.01 -13.30
N VAL A 130 -20.00 -6.11 -14.05
CA VAL A 130 -20.66 -6.08 -15.36
C VAL A 130 -21.99 -5.34 -15.30
N ASP A 131 -22.86 -5.71 -14.36
CA ASP A 131 -24.21 -5.13 -14.20
C ASP A 131 -24.19 -3.71 -13.58
N LEU A 132 -23.02 -3.26 -13.16
CA LEU A 132 -22.82 -1.96 -12.51
C LEU A 132 -22.20 -0.92 -13.44
N LEU A 133 -21.67 -1.33 -14.60
CA LEU A 133 -20.88 -0.46 -15.48
C LEU A 133 -21.62 0.82 -15.88
N ASP A 134 -22.93 0.74 -16.11
CA ASP A 134 -23.73 1.88 -16.57
C ASP A 134 -24.48 2.58 -15.43
N ARG A 135 -24.22 2.19 -14.17
CA ARG A 135 -24.76 2.87 -12.98
C ARG A 135 -23.86 4.06 -12.58
N PRO A 136 -24.46 5.20 -12.18
CA PRO A 136 -23.71 6.29 -11.55
C PRO A 136 -23.00 5.81 -10.27
N SER A 137 -21.72 6.16 -10.08
CA SER A 137 -20.91 5.74 -8.92
C SER A 137 -21.51 6.17 -7.58
N GLY A 138 -22.22 7.29 -7.55
CA GLY A 138 -22.91 7.75 -6.35
C GLY A 138 -24.10 6.89 -5.90
N LYS A 139 -24.62 6.00 -6.77
CA LYS A 139 -25.74 5.10 -6.47
C LYS A 139 -25.29 3.69 -6.04
N LEU A 140 -23.99 3.48 -5.89
CA LEU A 140 -23.42 2.20 -5.48
C LEU A 140 -23.42 2.06 -3.96
N SER A 141 -23.58 0.82 -3.46
CA SER A 141 -23.31 0.49 -2.07
C SER A 141 -21.83 0.64 -1.72
N ALA A 142 -21.49 0.65 -0.43
CA ALA A 142 -20.09 0.73 0.01
C ALA A 142 -19.23 -0.38 -0.60
N GLY A 143 -19.64 -1.64 -0.51
CA GLY A 143 -18.91 -2.77 -1.09
C GLY A 143 -18.80 -2.69 -2.63
N GLN A 144 -19.86 -2.20 -3.34
CA GLN A 144 -19.77 -1.97 -4.78
C GLN A 144 -18.78 -0.87 -5.13
N LYS A 145 -18.73 0.23 -4.35
CA LYS A 145 -17.73 1.29 -4.52
C LYS A 145 -16.31 0.75 -4.33
N THR A 146 -16.10 -0.09 -3.33
CA THR A 146 -14.80 -0.74 -3.09
C THR A 146 -14.36 -1.60 -4.28
N ARG A 147 -15.28 -2.40 -4.86
CA ARG A 147 -14.97 -3.17 -6.07
C ARG A 147 -14.56 -2.29 -7.24
N VAL A 148 -15.26 -1.16 -7.45
CA VAL A 148 -14.92 -0.19 -8.51
C VAL A 148 -13.58 0.49 -8.22
N SER A 149 -13.29 0.82 -6.97
CA SER A 149 -12.01 1.41 -6.55
C SER A 149 -10.85 0.44 -6.77
N LEU A 150 -11.04 -0.84 -6.42
CA LEU A 150 -10.07 -1.88 -6.73
C LEU A 150 -9.88 -2.03 -8.25
N ALA A 151 -10.96 -2.03 -9.05
CA ALA A 151 -10.85 -2.03 -10.51
C ALA A 151 -10.02 -0.86 -11.03
N LYS A 152 -10.26 0.35 -10.52
CA LYS A 152 -9.47 1.54 -10.85
C LYS A 152 -7.98 1.34 -10.56
N SER A 153 -7.65 0.78 -9.40
CA SER A 153 -6.25 0.57 -8.99
C SER A 153 -5.52 -0.50 -9.82
N LEU A 154 -6.26 -1.38 -10.49
CA LEU A 154 -5.72 -2.46 -11.31
C LEU A 154 -5.74 -2.17 -12.83
N LEU A 155 -6.25 -1.01 -13.27
CA LEU A 155 -6.43 -0.67 -14.69
C LEU A 155 -5.15 -0.81 -15.51
N ASN A 156 -4.04 -0.28 -15.01
CA ASN A 156 -2.74 -0.24 -15.69
C ASN A 156 -1.86 -1.46 -15.41
N ASN A 157 -2.40 -2.55 -14.88
CA ASN A 157 -1.63 -3.74 -14.48
C ASN A 157 -0.37 -3.38 -13.66
N PRO A 158 -0.50 -2.70 -12.52
CA PRO A 158 0.64 -2.17 -11.80
C PRO A 158 1.60 -3.27 -11.32
N GLU A 159 2.89 -3.06 -11.50
CA GLU A 159 3.96 -3.88 -10.92
C GLU A 159 4.16 -3.55 -9.43
N LEU A 160 3.84 -2.30 -9.04
CA LEU A 160 3.81 -1.84 -7.65
C LEU A 160 2.43 -1.30 -7.30
N LEU A 161 1.76 -1.92 -6.34
CA LEU A 161 0.48 -1.49 -5.81
C LEU A 161 0.67 -0.99 -4.37
N LEU A 162 0.33 0.27 -4.14
CA LEU A 162 0.34 0.90 -2.83
C LEU A 162 -1.09 0.99 -2.31
N LEU A 163 -1.36 0.42 -1.15
CA LEU A 163 -2.69 0.36 -0.55
C LEU A 163 -2.65 1.02 0.83
N ASP A 164 -3.51 2.02 1.04
CA ASP A 164 -3.67 2.67 2.35
C ASP A 164 -5.07 2.36 2.88
N GLU A 165 -5.14 1.44 3.86
CA GLU A 165 -6.37 1.00 4.52
C GLU A 165 -7.44 0.40 3.54
N PRO A 166 -7.09 -0.54 2.64
CA PRO A 166 -7.98 -0.96 1.55
C PRO A 166 -9.25 -1.70 2.01
N THR A 167 -9.29 -2.20 3.24
CA THR A 167 -10.48 -2.85 3.82
C THR A 167 -11.11 -2.06 4.97
N ALA A 168 -10.69 -0.79 5.18
CA ALA A 168 -11.24 0.04 6.24
C ALA A 168 -12.76 0.23 6.07
N SER A 169 -13.49 0.07 7.16
CA SER A 169 -14.95 0.27 7.20
C SER A 169 -15.76 -0.66 6.30
N LEU A 170 -15.17 -1.76 5.82
CA LEU A 170 -15.88 -2.81 5.09
C LEU A 170 -16.46 -3.85 6.05
N ASP A 171 -17.59 -4.43 5.65
CA ASP A 171 -18.08 -5.64 6.31
C ASP A 171 -17.12 -6.83 6.08
N PRO A 172 -17.15 -7.86 6.95
CA PRO A 172 -16.21 -8.97 6.90
C PRO A 172 -16.17 -9.72 5.55
N ASP A 173 -17.33 -9.88 4.89
CA ASP A 173 -17.43 -10.58 3.61
C ASP A 173 -16.77 -9.79 2.48
N THR A 174 -17.07 -8.50 2.37
CA THR A 174 -16.42 -7.60 1.41
C THR A 174 -14.91 -7.49 1.66
N ALA A 175 -14.49 -7.40 2.93
CA ALA A 175 -13.06 -7.36 3.28
C ALA A 175 -12.34 -8.66 2.88
N ASP A 176 -12.96 -9.82 3.11
CA ASP A 176 -12.43 -11.12 2.70
C ASP A 176 -12.32 -11.23 1.17
N TRP A 177 -13.34 -10.77 0.47
CA TRP A 177 -13.35 -10.71 -0.99
C TRP A 177 -12.20 -9.86 -1.53
N VAL A 178 -11.95 -8.65 -0.96
CA VAL A 178 -10.83 -7.77 -1.35
C VAL A 178 -9.49 -8.47 -1.16
N ARG A 179 -9.27 -9.07 0.02
CA ARG A 179 -8.02 -9.81 0.32
C ARG A 179 -7.79 -10.94 -0.70
N SER A 180 -8.81 -11.73 -1.00
CA SER A 180 -8.72 -12.83 -1.98
C SER A 180 -8.39 -12.33 -3.39
N ARG A 181 -8.86 -11.15 -3.78
CA ARG A 181 -8.52 -10.54 -5.08
C ARG A 181 -7.08 -10.04 -5.11
N LEU A 182 -6.59 -9.43 -4.03
CA LEU A 182 -5.20 -9.00 -3.91
C LEU A 182 -4.22 -10.19 -3.93
N GLU A 183 -4.54 -11.27 -3.21
CA GLU A 183 -3.77 -12.53 -3.24
C GLU A 183 -3.66 -13.09 -4.66
N ARG A 184 -4.80 -13.17 -5.37
CA ARG A 184 -4.85 -13.63 -6.76
C ARG A 184 -4.04 -12.71 -7.67
N TYR A 185 -4.24 -11.40 -7.60
CA TYR A 185 -3.52 -10.43 -8.43
C TYR A 185 -2.01 -10.56 -8.24
N ARG A 186 -1.55 -10.66 -6.99
CA ARG A 186 -0.13 -10.91 -6.69
C ARG A 186 0.37 -12.22 -7.31
N ALA A 187 -0.39 -13.32 -7.15
CA ALA A 187 0.01 -14.63 -7.65
C ALA A 187 0.08 -14.69 -9.19
N GLU A 188 -0.87 -14.06 -9.89
CA GLU A 188 -0.97 -14.09 -11.34
C GLU A 188 -0.02 -13.10 -12.04
N ARG A 189 0.23 -11.93 -11.44
CA ARG A 189 0.99 -10.84 -12.05
C ARG A 189 2.39 -10.64 -11.46
N GLY A 190 2.71 -11.29 -10.35
CA GLY A 190 3.98 -11.06 -9.63
C GLY A 190 4.10 -9.64 -9.08
N ALA A 191 2.97 -8.98 -8.81
CA ALA A 191 2.96 -7.59 -8.35
C ALA A 191 3.54 -7.46 -6.94
N THR A 192 4.29 -6.38 -6.71
CA THR A 192 4.74 -5.98 -5.37
C THR A 192 3.65 -5.15 -4.71
N ILE A 193 3.31 -5.45 -3.47
CA ILE A 193 2.26 -4.73 -2.73
C ILE A 193 2.84 -4.16 -1.44
N LEU A 194 2.67 -2.85 -1.23
CA LEU A 194 2.88 -2.19 0.06
C LEU A 194 1.50 -1.86 0.65
N LEU A 195 1.19 -2.49 1.77
CA LEU A 195 -0.09 -2.39 2.46
C LEU A 195 0.07 -1.60 3.76
N ALA A 196 -0.40 -0.36 3.81
CA ALA A 196 -0.57 0.34 5.08
C ALA A 196 -1.95 -0.04 5.66
N SER A 197 -1.96 -0.65 6.82
CA SER A 197 -3.19 -1.05 7.49
C SER A 197 -3.05 -1.02 9.01
N HIS A 198 -4.17 -0.86 9.70
CA HIS A 198 -4.28 -1.09 11.13
C HIS A 198 -5.10 -2.36 11.44
N ASN A 199 -5.57 -3.06 10.42
CA ASN A 199 -6.28 -4.33 10.55
C ASN A 199 -5.27 -5.48 10.57
N MET A 200 -5.01 -6.01 11.77
CA MET A 200 -3.99 -7.06 11.96
C MET A 200 -4.33 -8.36 11.23
N ASN A 201 -5.62 -8.72 11.13
CA ASN A 201 -6.03 -9.92 10.37
C ASN A 201 -5.70 -9.80 8.88
N GLU A 202 -5.79 -8.60 8.31
CA GLU A 202 -5.39 -8.33 6.93
C GLU A 202 -3.89 -8.50 6.75
N VAL A 203 -3.12 -7.96 7.68
CA VAL A 203 -1.65 -8.03 7.66
C VAL A 203 -1.17 -9.46 7.87
N GLU A 204 -1.71 -10.20 8.84
CA GLU A 204 -1.36 -11.60 9.09
C GLU A 204 -1.66 -12.50 7.89
N ARG A 205 -2.74 -12.21 7.16
CA ARG A 205 -3.14 -13.00 5.98
C ARG A 205 -2.31 -12.69 4.74
N LEU A 206 -2.08 -11.40 4.45
CA LEU A 206 -1.53 -10.96 3.17
C LEU A 206 -0.02 -10.77 3.20
N CYS A 207 0.56 -10.37 4.34
CA CYS A 207 1.93 -9.87 4.39
C CYS A 207 2.94 -10.94 4.77
N GLU A 208 3.97 -11.08 3.97
CA GLU A 208 5.15 -11.92 4.26
C GLU A 208 6.12 -11.21 5.22
N ARG A 209 6.08 -9.89 5.24
CA ARG A 209 6.93 -9.01 6.04
C ARG A 209 6.14 -7.84 6.57
N VAL A 210 6.48 -7.37 7.76
CA VAL A 210 5.81 -6.27 8.42
C VAL A 210 6.86 -5.28 8.92
N ILE A 211 6.70 -4.02 8.53
CA ILE A 211 7.48 -2.88 9.01
C ILE A 211 6.61 -2.12 10.01
N ILE A 212 7.03 -2.01 11.25
CA ILE A 212 6.29 -1.29 12.29
C ILE A 212 6.92 0.09 12.46
N MET A 213 6.14 1.14 12.20
CA MET A 213 6.56 2.53 12.36
C MET A 213 5.98 3.17 13.61
N LYS A 214 6.80 3.97 14.28
CA LYS A 214 6.41 4.80 15.43
C LYS A 214 7.16 6.13 15.40
N LYS A 215 6.44 7.25 15.52
CA LYS A 215 7.01 8.60 15.56
C LYS A 215 8.05 8.88 14.45
N GLY A 216 7.77 8.37 13.25
CA GLY A 216 8.63 8.57 12.08
C GLY A 216 9.85 7.64 11.99
N LEU A 217 10.00 6.68 12.88
CA LEU A 217 11.07 5.67 12.90
C LEU A 217 10.52 4.28 12.61
N ILE A 218 11.36 3.36 12.14
CA ILE A 218 11.08 1.94 12.11
C ILE A 218 11.50 1.36 13.46
N GLU A 219 10.52 0.80 14.18
CA GLU A 219 10.74 0.15 15.48
C GLU A 219 11.07 -1.34 15.30
N ASP A 220 10.44 -1.98 14.32
CA ASP A 220 10.69 -3.39 14.00
C ASP A 220 10.38 -3.68 12.52
N ASP A 221 11.04 -4.72 12.00
CA ASP A 221 10.97 -5.12 10.60
C ASP A 221 11.26 -6.61 10.48
N ALA A 222 10.22 -7.44 10.37
CA ALA A 222 10.33 -8.88 10.31
C ALA A 222 9.06 -9.53 9.72
N SER A 223 9.06 -10.85 9.54
CA SER A 223 7.84 -11.59 9.22
C SER A 223 6.86 -11.61 10.39
N PRO A 224 5.54 -11.79 10.16
CA PRO A 224 4.57 -11.95 11.23
C PRO A 224 4.99 -12.99 12.27
N ALA A 225 5.48 -14.15 11.84
CA ALA A 225 5.90 -15.23 12.74
C ALA A 225 7.10 -14.83 13.62
N GLU A 226 8.10 -14.16 13.05
CA GLU A 226 9.27 -13.67 13.79
C GLU A 226 8.87 -12.59 14.81
N LEU A 227 7.96 -11.67 14.47
CA LEU A 227 7.44 -10.69 15.39
C LEU A 227 6.72 -11.34 16.58
N LEU A 228 5.82 -12.30 16.32
CA LEU A 228 5.13 -13.05 17.37
C LEU A 228 6.12 -13.76 18.32
N ALA A 229 7.14 -14.41 17.76
CA ALA A 229 8.17 -15.09 18.53
C ALA A 229 9.01 -14.11 19.37
N ARG A 230 9.47 -13.00 18.75
CA ARG A 230 10.31 -11.97 19.39
C ARG A 230 9.63 -11.31 20.58
N TYR A 231 8.34 -10.99 20.43
CA TYR A 231 7.57 -10.35 21.50
C TYR A 231 6.91 -11.35 22.47
N GLY A 232 6.97 -12.67 22.16
CA GLY A 232 6.31 -13.70 22.95
C GLY A 232 4.79 -13.51 23.01
N ARG A 233 4.19 -13.15 21.87
CA ARG A 233 2.78 -12.85 21.73
C ARG A 233 2.09 -13.86 20.81
N ARG A 234 0.74 -13.89 20.88
CA ARG A 234 -0.08 -14.82 20.09
C ARG A 234 -0.67 -14.16 18.84
N THR A 235 -0.80 -12.82 18.83
CA THR A 235 -1.38 -12.05 17.73
C THR A 235 -0.53 -10.83 17.42
N LEU A 236 -0.55 -10.37 16.17
CA LEU A 236 0.13 -9.12 15.77
C LEU A 236 -0.48 -7.90 16.47
N GLU A 237 -1.76 -7.94 16.85
CA GLU A 237 -2.40 -6.87 17.63
C GLU A 237 -1.70 -6.67 18.98
N GLU A 238 -1.38 -7.76 19.68
CA GLU A 238 -0.63 -7.69 20.93
C GLU A 238 0.79 -7.14 20.73
N VAL A 239 1.48 -7.55 19.68
CA VAL A 239 2.80 -7.01 19.28
C VAL A 239 2.69 -5.50 19.04
N PHE A 240 1.73 -5.08 18.21
CA PHE A 240 1.51 -3.67 17.91
C PHE A 240 1.23 -2.83 19.16
N LEU A 241 0.41 -3.34 20.09
CA LEU A 241 0.12 -2.67 21.37
C LEU A 241 1.38 -2.55 22.24
N ASP A 242 2.24 -3.56 22.26
CA ASP A 242 3.51 -3.50 23.00
C ASP A 242 4.45 -2.44 22.42
N VAL A 243 4.62 -2.40 21.10
CA VAL A 243 5.40 -1.36 20.41
C VAL A 243 4.81 0.02 20.67
N ALA A 244 3.49 0.19 20.52
CA ALA A 244 2.81 1.47 20.75
C ALA A 244 3.04 2.00 22.18
N ARG A 245 3.08 1.12 23.18
CA ARG A 245 3.30 1.43 24.60
C ARG A 245 4.77 1.51 25.02
N GLY A 246 5.74 1.27 24.11
CA GLY A 246 7.18 1.27 24.40
C GLY A 246 7.66 0.07 25.22
N ARG A 247 6.90 -1.03 25.23
CA ARG A 247 7.26 -2.24 26.00
C ARG A 247 8.26 -3.14 25.29
N GLY A 248 8.53 -2.91 24.00
CA GLY A 248 9.57 -3.59 23.24
C GLY A 248 10.98 -3.27 23.73
N GLU A 249 11.24 -2.01 24.02
CA GLU A 249 12.54 -1.50 24.50
C GLU A 249 12.95 -2.07 25.89
N ALA A 250 11.97 -2.40 26.73
CA ALA A 250 12.24 -2.93 28.08
C ALA A 250 12.76 -4.38 28.07
N ARG A 251 12.65 -5.12 26.97
CA ARG A 251 13.12 -6.51 26.89
C ARG A 251 14.53 -6.64 26.33
N GLU A 252 14.97 -5.75 25.43
CA GLU A 252 16.37 -5.70 24.97
C GLU A 252 17.33 -5.19 26.06
N ALA A 253 16.85 -4.34 26.97
CA ALA A 253 17.65 -3.84 28.11
C ALA A 253 17.75 -4.85 29.28
N ALA A 254 17.03 -5.96 29.23
CA ALA A 254 16.97 -6.98 30.30
C ALA A 254 17.68 -8.30 29.91
N GLN A 255 18.35 -8.36 28.75
CA GLN A 255 19.25 -9.43 28.31
C GLN A 255 20.69 -8.95 28.25
#